data_349308e1afe988dbca8ce7c2ecf4dec5
#
_entry.id   349308e1afe988dbca8ce7c2ecf4dec5
#
_cell.length_a   1.000
_cell.length_b   1.000
_cell.length_c   1.000
_cell.angle_alpha   90.00
_cell.angle_beta   90.00
_cell.angle_gamma   90.00
#
_symmetry.space_group_name_H-M   'P 1'
#
loop_
_entity.id
_entity.type
_entity.pdbx_description
1 polymer ?
#
loop_
_entity_poly.entity_id
_entity_poly.type
_entity_poly.pdbx_seq_one_letter_code
_entity_poly.pdbx_strand_id
1 'polypeptide(L)'
;MNKLLFLDFDGVLHPTHFAGEDPFNRADLLEEVLANLQVEIVISSSWRFTHSVSKLQKMLPSSISKLIIGTTGAPVIGKHPRFNEIQVYLNNRKDADWRALDDSYWEFPSPCPQLIRCNPNTGMTQKQALELNQWLRG
;
A
#
# COMPACT_ATOMS: atom_id res chain seq x y z
N MET A 1 -3.40 -1.71 -19.41
CA MET A 1 -3.64 -0.75 -18.33
C MET A 1 -2.56 -0.86 -17.26
N ASN A 2 -2.10 0.28 -16.79
CA ASN A 2 -1.14 0.31 -15.71
C ASN A 2 -1.83 0.01 -14.39
N LYS A 3 -1.32 -0.97 -13.66
CA LYS A 3 -1.81 -1.28 -12.32
C LYS A 3 -0.93 -0.58 -11.30
N LEU A 4 -1.58 0.17 -10.41
CA LEU A 4 -0.92 0.89 -9.33
C LEU A 4 -1.39 0.35 -7.99
N LEU A 5 -0.44 -0.01 -7.14
CA LEU A 5 -0.72 -0.42 -5.76
C LEU A 5 -0.25 0.67 -4.82
N PHE A 6 -1.20 1.28 -4.10
CA PHE A 6 -0.88 2.23 -3.03
C PHE A 6 -0.66 1.44 -1.76
N LEU A 7 0.53 1.52 -1.21
CA LEU A 7 0.99 0.65 -0.13
C LEU A 7 1.19 1.44 1.16
N ASP A 8 0.45 1.04 2.19
CA ASP A 8 0.65 1.49 3.56
C ASP A 8 1.59 0.53 4.29
N PHE A 9 2.19 0.97 5.39
CA PHE A 9 3.14 0.17 6.17
C PHE A 9 2.53 -0.29 7.49
N ASP A 10 2.16 0.65 8.38
CA ASP A 10 1.60 0.29 9.68
C ASP A 10 0.25 -0.40 9.52
N GLY A 11 0.11 -1.55 10.17
CA GLY A 11 -1.11 -2.35 10.06
C GLY A 11 -1.25 -3.11 8.76
N VAL A 12 -0.21 -3.13 7.92
CA VAL A 12 -0.18 -3.82 6.62
C VAL A 12 1.04 -4.72 6.50
N LEU A 13 2.24 -4.15 6.46
CA LEU A 13 3.49 -4.92 6.36
C LEU A 13 3.98 -5.39 7.73
N HIS A 14 3.38 -4.90 8.78
CA HIS A 14 3.55 -5.33 10.16
C HIS A 14 2.31 -4.86 10.93
N PRO A 15 2.01 -5.46 12.10
CA PRO A 15 0.93 -4.93 12.95
C PRO A 15 1.22 -3.49 13.36
N THR A 16 0.17 -2.69 13.58
CA THR A 16 0.34 -1.30 14.02
C THR A 16 1.19 -1.22 15.28
N HIS A 17 0.96 -2.16 16.22
CA HIS A 17 1.79 -2.33 17.41
C HIS A 17 2.55 -3.63 17.29
N PHE A 18 3.77 -3.58 16.79
CA PHE A 18 4.50 -4.82 16.54
C PHE A 18 5.26 -5.34 17.78
N ALA A 19 5.13 -4.74 18.96
CA ALA A 19 5.40 -5.30 20.29
C ALA A 19 6.56 -6.32 20.34
N GLY A 20 7.74 -5.97 19.81
CA GLY A 20 8.89 -6.85 19.78
C GLY A 20 9.02 -7.72 18.53
N GLU A 21 8.03 -7.75 17.66
CA GLU A 21 8.17 -8.36 16.34
C GLU A 21 9.01 -7.46 15.44
N ASP A 22 9.68 -8.04 14.46
CA ASP A 22 10.46 -7.27 13.49
C ASP A 22 9.56 -6.42 12.63
N PRO A 23 9.92 -5.15 12.38
CA PRO A 23 9.22 -4.34 11.38
C PRO A 23 9.20 -5.04 10.02
N PHE A 24 8.11 -4.84 9.28
CA PHE A 24 7.95 -5.43 7.93
C PHE A 24 7.92 -6.97 7.93
N ASN A 25 7.49 -7.59 9.01
CA ASN A 25 7.45 -9.04 9.11
C ASN A 25 6.38 -9.69 8.21
N ARG A 26 5.53 -8.90 7.55
CA ARG A 26 4.56 -9.37 6.55
C ARG A 26 5.01 -9.06 5.12
N ALA A 27 6.20 -8.48 4.93
CA ALA A 27 6.70 -8.16 3.60
C ALA A 27 6.93 -9.41 2.75
N ASP A 28 7.29 -10.53 3.37
CA ASP A 28 7.48 -11.80 2.66
C ASP A 28 6.20 -12.23 1.93
N LEU A 29 5.04 -12.03 2.56
CA LEU A 29 3.77 -12.39 1.97
C LEU A 29 3.45 -11.52 0.76
N LEU A 30 3.73 -10.21 0.85
CA LEU A 30 3.56 -9.31 -0.27
C LEU A 30 4.52 -9.67 -1.41
N GLU A 31 5.77 -9.96 -1.07
CA GLU A 31 6.78 -10.36 -2.04
C GLU A 31 6.33 -11.59 -2.83
N GLU A 32 5.77 -12.57 -2.15
CA GLU A 32 5.26 -13.80 -2.75
C GLU A 32 4.13 -13.50 -3.74
N VAL A 33 3.19 -12.62 -3.37
CA VAL A 33 2.07 -12.25 -4.24
C VAL A 33 2.54 -11.51 -5.48
N LEU A 34 3.52 -10.62 -5.34
CA LEU A 34 3.98 -9.76 -6.43
C LEU A 34 4.97 -10.45 -7.36
N ALA A 35 5.45 -11.64 -7.01
CA ALA A 35 6.44 -12.36 -7.81
C ALA A 35 5.95 -12.56 -9.25
N ASN A 36 6.76 -12.12 -10.23
CA ASN A 36 6.50 -12.28 -11.67
C ASN A 36 5.23 -11.56 -12.17
N LEU A 37 4.70 -10.61 -11.41
CA LEU A 37 3.53 -9.83 -11.84
C LEU A 37 3.94 -8.38 -12.10
N GLN A 38 3.23 -7.75 -13.04
CA GLN A 38 3.50 -6.36 -13.41
C GLN A 38 2.59 -5.43 -12.60
N VAL A 39 3.23 -4.66 -11.75
CA VAL A 39 2.55 -3.65 -10.93
C VAL A 39 3.58 -2.60 -10.53
N GLU A 40 3.13 -1.36 -10.41
CA GLU A 40 3.95 -0.28 -9.85
C GLU A 40 3.42 0.05 -8.47
N ILE A 41 4.32 0.34 -7.54
CA ILE A 41 3.97 0.64 -6.15
C ILE A 41 4.20 2.11 -5.86
N VAL A 42 3.20 2.73 -5.24
CA VAL A 42 3.26 4.09 -4.73
C VAL A 42 3.06 4.00 -3.21
N ILE A 43 4.02 4.49 -2.46
CA ILE A 43 3.94 4.46 -1.00
C ILE A 43 2.97 5.54 -0.53
N SER A 44 1.91 5.14 0.16
CA SER A 44 0.90 6.04 0.72
C SER A 44 0.99 6.16 2.23
N SER A 45 1.92 5.46 2.85
CA SER A 45 2.15 5.47 4.29
C SER A 45 2.63 6.83 4.79
N SER A 46 2.26 7.18 6.02
CA SER A 46 2.75 8.38 6.69
C SER A 46 4.26 8.36 6.94
N TRP A 47 4.91 7.21 6.81
CA TRP A 47 6.37 7.11 6.88
C TRP A 47 7.04 8.01 5.83
N ARG A 48 6.34 8.34 4.75
CA ARG A 48 6.86 9.23 3.70
C ARG A 48 7.15 10.64 4.20
N PHE A 49 6.53 11.03 5.30
CA PHE A 49 6.74 12.37 5.88
C PHE A 49 8.06 12.47 6.65
N THR A 50 8.61 11.34 7.07
CA THR A 50 9.83 11.31 7.91
C THR A 50 10.99 10.59 7.23
N HIS A 51 10.76 9.97 6.07
CA HIS A 51 11.78 9.20 5.37
C HIS A 51 11.73 9.50 3.87
N SER A 52 12.89 9.62 3.24
CA SER A 52 12.96 9.75 1.77
C SER A 52 12.54 8.47 1.09
N VAL A 53 12.17 8.56 -0.20
CA VAL A 53 11.84 7.38 -1.02
C VAL A 53 13.00 6.39 -1.02
N SER A 54 14.23 6.89 -1.20
CA SER A 54 15.42 6.05 -1.19
C SER A 54 15.58 5.28 0.11
N LYS A 55 15.32 5.94 1.24
CA LYS A 55 15.42 5.30 2.55
C LYS A 55 14.33 4.26 2.74
N LEU A 56 13.10 4.54 2.30
CA LEU A 56 12.00 3.59 2.38
C LEU A 56 12.26 2.36 1.52
N GLN A 57 12.83 2.56 0.32
CA GLN A 57 13.21 1.44 -0.55
C GLN A 57 14.22 0.52 0.11
N LYS A 58 15.17 1.07 0.86
CA LYS A 58 16.20 0.28 1.54
C LYS A 58 15.66 -0.56 2.69
N MET A 59 14.50 -0.20 3.23
CA MET A 59 13.87 -0.93 4.32
C MET A 59 13.13 -2.18 3.85
N LEU A 60 12.88 -2.30 2.55
CA LEU A 60 12.03 -3.36 1.98
C LEU A 60 12.88 -4.33 1.18
N PRO A 61 12.41 -5.57 0.98
CA PRO A 61 13.08 -6.52 0.08
C PRO A 61 13.24 -5.91 -1.31
N SER A 62 14.34 -6.25 -1.98
CA SER A 62 14.64 -5.69 -3.29
C SER A 62 13.56 -5.99 -4.34
N SER A 63 12.89 -7.14 -4.23
CA SER A 63 11.81 -7.52 -5.13
C SER A 63 10.60 -6.60 -5.03
N ILE A 64 10.39 -5.98 -3.86
CA ILE A 64 9.35 -4.98 -3.66
C ILE A 64 9.89 -3.60 -4.02
N SER A 65 11.08 -3.25 -3.50
CA SER A 65 11.61 -1.90 -3.66
C SER A 65 11.81 -1.51 -5.12
N LYS A 66 12.16 -2.46 -5.98
CA LYS A 66 12.33 -2.19 -7.43
C LYS A 66 11.02 -1.79 -8.11
N LEU A 67 9.87 -2.11 -7.51
CA LEU A 67 8.56 -1.76 -8.06
C LEU A 67 8.08 -0.38 -7.60
N ILE A 68 8.75 0.22 -6.63
CA ILE A 68 8.33 1.50 -6.06
C ILE A 68 8.72 2.63 -7.00
N ILE A 69 7.72 3.40 -7.43
CA ILE A 69 7.93 4.53 -8.35
C ILE A 69 7.84 5.89 -7.66
N GLY A 70 7.40 5.93 -6.41
CA GLY A 70 7.29 7.17 -5.67
C GLY A 70 6.38 7.05 -4.46
N THR A 71 5.93 8.20 -3.98
CA THR A 71 5.00 8.30 -2.86
C THR A 71 3.85 9.24 -3.21
N THR A 72 2.74 9.12 -2.47
CA THR A 72 1.73 10.19 -2.48
C THR A 72 2.34 11.46 -1.89
N GLY A 73 1.68 12.59 -2.12
CA GLY A 73 2.21 13.90 -1.76
C GLY A 73 1.89 14.33 -0.35
N ALA A 74 1.70 15.63 -0.19
CA ALA A 74 1.40 16.27 1.08
C ALA A 74 0.07 15.78 1.67
N PRO A 75 -0.11 15.87 2.99
CA PRO A 75 -1.37 15.47 3.60
C PRO A 75 -2.53 16.33 3.11
N VAL A 76 -3.69 15.71 2.92
CA VAL A 76 -4.92 16.39 2.51
C VAL A 76 -5.88 16.40 3.69
N ILE A 77 -6.33 17.59 4.07
CA ILE A 77 -7.26 17.77 5.19
C ILE A 77 -8.68 17.56 4.68
N GLY A 78 -9.53 16.90 5.48
CA GLY A 78 -10.94 16.70 5.16
C GLY A 78 -11.38 15.28 5.43
N LYS A 79 -12.55 14.92 4.88
CA LYS A 79 -13.03 13.54 4.94
C LYS A 79 -12.14 12.65 4.08
N HIS A 80 -11.84 11.46 4.57
CA HIS A 80 -11.10 10.45 3.83
C HIS A 80 -9.74 10.97 3.33
N PRO A 81 -8.85 11.42 4.24
CA PRO A 81 -7.60 12.06 3.81
C PRO A 81 -6.72 11.13 2.95
N ARG A 82 -6.57 9.87 3.31
CA ARG A 82 -5.75 8.93 2.54
C ARG A 82 -6.30 8.74 1.13
N PHE A 83 -7.61 8.56 1.00
CA PHE A 83 -8.27 8.44 -0.30
C PHE A 83 -8.04 9.71 -1.14
N ASN A 84 -8.17 10.89 -0.53
CA ASN A 84 -7.96 12.15 -1.23
C ASN A 84 -6.52 12.31 -1.70
N GLU A 85 -5.55 11.91 -0.89
CA GLU A 85 -4.13 11.92 -1.27
C GLU A 85 -3.89 11.03 -2.48
N ILE A 86 -4.53 9.86 -2.52
CA ILE A 86 -4.47 8.95 -3.67
C ILE A 86 -5.09 9.60 -4.90
N GLN A 87 -6.26 10.25 -4.75
CA GLN A 87 -6.92 10.92 -5.86
C GLN A 87 -6.08 12.06 -6.45
N VAL A 88 -5.37 12.81 -5.60
CA VAL A 88 -4.43 13.83 -6.06
C VAL A 88 -3.32 13.21 -6.89
N TYR A 89 -2.76 12.10 -6.43
CA TYR A 89 -1.73 11.39 -7.19
C TYR A 89 -2.25 10.91 -8.55
N LEU A 90 -3.50 10.44 -8.57
CA LEU A 90 -4.12 9.89 -9.79
C LEU A 90 -4.61 10.97 -10.76
N ASN A 91 -4.55 12.24 -10.41
CA ASN A 91 -5.13 13.32 -11.20
C ASN A 91 -4.64 13.32 -12.66
N ASN A 92 -3.39 12.95 -12.89
CA ASN A 92 -2.81 12.87 -14.24
C ASN A 92 -2.73 11.41 -14.75
N ARG A 93 -3.37 10.47 -14.06
CA ARG A 93 -3.31 9.04 -14.36
C ARG A 93 -4.71 8.42 -14.29
N LYS A 94 -5.66 9.03 -15.00
CA LYS A 94 -7.09 8.70 -14.87
C LYS A 94 -7.46 7.33 -15.39
N ASP A 95 -6.61 6.74 -16.22
CA ASP A 95 -6.82 5.39 -16.76
C ASP A 95 -6.15 4.30 -15.93
N ALA A 96 -5.52 4.65 -14.81
CA ALA A 96 -4.87 3.67 -13.97
C ALA A 96 -5.90 2.77 -13.29
N ASP A 97 -5.62 1.48 -13.30
CA ASP A 97 -6.32 0.49 -12.49
C ASP A 97 -5.56 0.40 -11.16
N TRP A 98 -6.22 0.73 -10.07
CA TRP A 98 -5.51 0.86 -8.81
C TRP A 98 -6.19 0.13 -7.66
N ARG A 99 -5.38 -0.24 -6.67
CA ARG A 99 -5.84 -0.72 -5.38
C ARG A 99 -5.01 -0.06 -4.28
N ALA A 100 -5.59 0.05 -3.10
CA ALA A 100 -4.89 0.48 -1.90
C ALA A 100 -4.86 -0.69 -0.92
N LEU A 101 -3.68 -1.02 -0.44
CA LEU A 101 -3.49 -1.99 0.63
C LEU A 101 -3.24 -1.20 1.91
N ASP A 102 -4.25 -1.15 2.77
CA ASP A 102 -4.29 -0.21 3.90
C ASP A 102 -5.15 -0.80 5.02
N ASP A 103 -4.86 -0.43 6.25
CA ASP A 103 -5.62 -0.90 7.40
C ASP A 103 -6.74 0.06 7.82
N SER A 104 -6.74 1.27 7.29
CA SER A 104 -7.70 2.30 7.69
C SER A 104 -9.03 2.12 6.99
N TYR A 105 -10.13 2.17 7.74
CA TYR A 105 -11.45 2.19 7.15
C TYR A 105 -12.03 3.61 7.05
N TRP A 106 -11.64 4.50 7.98
CA TRP A 106 -12.22 5.84 8.03
C TRP A 106 -11.55 6.82 7.05
N GLU A 107 -10.34 6.51 6.61
CA GLU A 107 -9.63 7.35 5.64
C GLU A 107 -10.06 7.08 4.20
N PHE A 108 -11.00 6.17 3.99
CA PHE A 108 -11.55 5.84 2.69
C PHE A 108 -13.08 5.93 2.75
N PRO A 109 -13.73 6.30 1.63
CA PRO A 109 -15.21 6.28 1.59
C PRO A 109 -15.73 4.86 1.71
N SER A 110 -16.96 4.71 2.15
CA SER A 110 -17.64 3.42 2.22
C SER A 110 -18.88 3.45 1.32
N PRO A 111 -18.97 2.59 0.30
CA PRO A 111 -18.00 1.57 -0.09
C PRO A 111 -16.79 2.13 -0.83
N CYS A 112 -15.71 1.38 -0.84
CA CYS A 112 -14.52 1.68 -1.65
C CYS A 112 -14.01 0.37 -2.26
N PRO A 113 -14.41 0.05 -3.49
CA PRO A 113 -14.04 -1.22 -4.12
C PRO A 113 -12.53 -1.40 -4.30
N GLN A 114 -11.79 -0.29 -4.37
CA GLN A 114 -10.33 -0.33 -4.57
C GLN A 114 -9.56 -0.57 -3.28
N LEU A 115 -10.21 -0.50 -2.12
CA LEU A 115 -9.53 -0.72 -0.85
C LEU A 115 -9.46 -2.22 -0.54
N ILE A 116 -8.25 -2.72 -0.38
CA ILE A 116 -7.98 -4.04 0.17
C ILE A 116 -7.57 -3.80 1.61
N ARG A 117 -8.52 -3.99 2.53
CA ARG A 117 -8.34 -3.59 3.92
C ARG A 117 -7.69 -4.69 4.73
N CYS A 118 -6.64 -4.31 5.46
CA CYS A 118 -5.95 -5.18 6.40
C CYS A 118 -6.45 -4.96 7.83
N ASN A 119 -6.27 -5.96 8.68
CA ASN A 119 -6.51 -5.83 10.11
C ASN A 119 -5.26 -5.23 10.75
N PRO A 120 -5.37 -4.07 11.42
CA PRO A 120 -4.19 -3.41 12.00
C PRO A 120 -3.50 -4.24 13.08
N ASN A 121 -4.21 -5.18 13.70
CA ASN A 121 -3.63 -6.02 14.75
C ASN A 121 -2.74 -7.15 14.20
N THR A 122 -2.91 -7.50 12.93
CA THR A 122 -2.17 -8.60 12.32
C THR A 122 -1.29 -8.18 11.14
N GLY A 123 -1.60 -7.05 10.51
CA GLY A 123 -1.08 -6.73 9.18
C GLY A 123 -1.77 -7.59 8.13
N MET A 124 -1.24 -7.60 6.91
CA MET A 124 -1.83 -8.40 5.84
C MET A 124 -1.72 -9.89 6.13
N THR A 125 -2.73 -10.63 5.68
CA THR A 125 -2.82 -12.08 5.82
C THR A 125 -3.06 -12.70 4.45
N GLN A 126 -3.23 -14.03 4.41
CA GLN A 126 -3.56 -14.74 3.17
C GLN A 126 -4.84 -14.21 2.52
N LYS A 127 -5.77 -13.68 3.30
CA LYS A 127 -7.00 -13.11 2.75
C LYS A 127 -6.69 -11.94 1.81
N GLN A 128 -5.87 -11.00 2.25
CA GLN A 128 -5.49 -9.84 1.43
C GLN A 128 -4.57 -10.27 0.29
N ALA A 129 -3.69 -11.23 0.54
CA ALA A 129 -2.84 -11.80 -0.52
C ALA A 129 -3.69 -12.37 -1.66
N LEU A 130 -4.76 -13.08 -1.32
CA LEU A 130 -5.67 -13.64 -2.32
C LEU A 130 -6.40 -12.53 -3.10
N GLU A 131 -6.88 -11.51 -2.41
CA GLU A 131 -7.54 -10.37 -3.06
C GLU A 131 -6.60 -9.64 -4.03
N LEU A 132 -5.35 -9.41 -3.60
CA LEU A 132 -4.33 -8.82 -4.46
C LEU A 132 -4.06 -9.68 -5.69
N ASN A 133 -3.90 -10.98 -5.48
CA ASN A 133 -3.61 -11.90 -6.57
C ASN A 133 -4.73 -11.92 -7.60
N GLN A 134 -5.97 -11.91 -7.15
CA GLN A 134 -7.13 -11.88 -8.03
C GLN A 134 -7.14 -10.60 -8.89
N TRP A 135 -6.86 -9.46 -8.29
CA TRP A 135 -6.79 -8.19 -9.00
C TRP A 135 -5.63 -8.18 -10.01
N LEU A 136 -4.46 -8.63 -9.59
CA LEU A 136 -3.26 -8.58 -10.44
C LEU A 136 -3.37 -9.50 -11.65
N ARG A 137 -4.11 -10.60 -11.52
CA ARG A 137 -4.32 -11.57 -12.61
C ARG A 137 -5.57 -11.30 -13.44
N GLY A 138 -6.41 -10.38 -12.98
CA GLY A 138 -7.68 -10.04 -13.64
C GLY A 138 -7.57 -9.14 -14.86
#